data_b57e62801ad12196eb4acd1ec8de91d0
#
_entry.id   b57e62801ad12196eb4acd1ec8de91d0
#
_cell.length_a   1.000
_cell.length_b   1.000
_cell.length_c   1.000
_cell.angle_alpha   90.00
_cell.angle_beta   90.00
_cell.angle_gamma   90.00
#
_symmetry.space_group_name_H-M   'P 1'
#
loop_
_entity.id
_entity.type
_entity.pdbx_description
1 polymer ?
#
loop_
_entity_poly.entity_id
_entity_poly.type
_entity_poly.pdbx_seq_one_letter_code
_entity_poly.pdbx_strand_id
1 'polypeptide(L)'
;LILFKKLRWKNLLSTGNIFTEINLDENNTTLIVGENGAGKSTILDALSYVLFGKAFRKINKPQLINTINQKNLVVEVEFSISSNNYKIVRGMKPNIFEVYQNNMLLNQSAEMKDYQEILEKQIIKVNHKSFCQVVVLGSATFQPFMQLISGQRREIIEDLLDLQIFTTMNSLLKDKVLINNEDVSQINSEKKILEERISLTKEHLLEIQNNNEQIIKEKNERIVETDLQINKLNESYLEIDDQIKNLKEGLDNESEISKKINQLSKLRHQIEAKRAVLENDVKFFEKHENCPTCTQSISSEFREETVLKKTNEIETIDTGLEQLIDQYNQANVRLNEIMEIHSKINSQQLEIFKIKNSIESMIKYRDIISNEIKNINVKKEINEDNKIEEYQNRLEIIKNKYNDLVEERNVLSAAGILLKDGGIKARIIKQYVPVINKLINKYLSAMDFFVQFELDEEFNETIKSRFRDEFSYASFSEGEKMRINLAILFTWRAVAKLRNSVSTNLLIMDEVFDSSLDTNGTEEFLKILNNLTSDTNTFIISHKGDQLFDKFGKVIKFQKHKNFSRIV
;
A
#
# COMPACT_ATOMS: atom_id res chain seq x y z
N LEU A 1 10.74 14.59 -1.56
CA LEU A 1 11.20 14.57 -2.95
C LEU A 1 12.67 14.16 -2.99
N ILE A 2 13.00 13.13 -3.77
CA ILE A 2 14.38 12.73 -4.06
C ILE A 2 14.82 13.48 -5.31
N LEU A 3 15.85 14.31 -5.20
CA LEU A 3 16.41 15.06 -6.32
C LEU A 3 17.71 14.39 -6.78
N PHE A 4 17.61 13.57 -7.81
CA PHE A 4 18.78 12.98 -8.45
C PHE A 4 19.54 14.05 -9.20
N LYS A 5 20.88 14.12 -8.97
CA LYS A 5 21.76 15.14 -9.55
C LYS A 5 22.69 14.54 -10.59
N LYS A 6 23.37 13.46 -10.23
CA LYS A 6 24.45 12.91 -11.05
C LYS A 6 24.49 11.38 -10.94
N LEU A 7 24.70 10.72 -12.06
CA LEU A 7 24.97 9.28 -12.13
C LEU A 7 26.24 9.06 -12.95
N ARG A 8 27.17 8.26 -12.44
CA ARG A 8 28.38 7.89 -13.18
C ARG A 8 28.74 6.43 -12.95
N TRP A 9 29.30 5.82 -13.96
CA TRP A 9 29.69 4.41 -13.90
C TRP A 9 30.90 4.09 -14.78
N LYS A 10 31.60 3.04 -14.44
CA LYS A 10 32.68 2.46 -15.24
C LYS A 10 32.70 0.94 -15.11
N ASN A 11 33.20 0.26 -16.13
CA ASN A 11 33.28 -1.19 -16.20
C ASN A 11 31.93 -1.90 -15.99
N LEU A 12 30.83 -1.23 -16.28
CA LEU A 12 29.48 -1.76 -16.23
C LEU A 12 29.06 -2.19 -17.64
N LEU A 13 28.75 -3.46 -17.83
CA LEU A 13 28.30 -4.04 -19.11
C LEU A 13 29.27 -3.68 -20.25
N SER A 14 28.80 -2.92 -21.23
CA SER A 14 29.59 -2.52 -22.41
C SER A 14 30.51 -1.31 -22.19
N THR A 15 30.49 -0.68 -21.01
CA THR A 15 31.35 0.49 -20.74
C THR A 15 32.75 0.09 -20.27
N GLY A 16 33.76 0.90 -20.61
CA GLY A 16 35.15 0.66 -20.24
C GLY A 16 35.55 1.25 -18.89
N ASN A 17 36.86 1.38 -18.66
CA ASN A 17 37.43 1.85 -17.38
C ASN A 17 37.40 3.39 -17.18
N ILE A 18 36.88 4.13 -18.15
CA ILE A 18 36.62 5.56 -18.05
C ILE A 18 35.21 5.76 -17.54
N PHE A 19 35.03 6.69 -16.61
CA PHE A 19 33.68 7.01 -16.13
C PHE A 19 32.81 7.58 -17.26
N THR A 20 31.66 6.97 -17.46
CA THR A 20 30.52 7.55 -18.18
C THR A 20 29.72 8.32 -17.16
N GLU A 21 29.45 9.60 -17.40
CA GLU A 21 28.81 10.51 -16.47
C GLU A 21 27.58 11.16 -17.12
N ILE A 22 26.47 11.21 -16.39
CA ILE A 22 25.25 11.89 -16.81
C ILE A 22 24.75 12.74 -15.64
N ASN A 23 24.57 14.02 -15.91
CA ASN A 23 23.86 14.92 -15.00
C ASN A 23 22.37 14.76 -15.20
N LEU A 24 21.63 14.53 -14.09
CA LEU A 24 20.24 14.14 -14.11
C LEU A 24 19.29 15.31 -13.84
N ASP A 25 19.81 16.50 -13.55
CA ASP A 25 19.07 17.69 -13.14
C ASP A 25 19.31 18.94 -14.02
N GLU A 26 20.04 18.80 -15.12
CA GLU A 26 20.37 19.95 -15.98
C GLU A 26 19.23 20.38 -16.91
N ASN A 27 18.44 19.43 -17.42
CA ASN A 27 17.41 19.71 -18.42
C ASN A 27 16.13 18.93 -18.12
N ASN A 28 14.98 19.57 -18.37
CA ASN A 28 13.69 18.92 -18.17
C ASN A 28 13.48 17.74 -19.12
N THR A 29 14.03 17.81 -20.34
CA THR A 29 13.93 16.71 -21.30
C THR A 29 15.29 16.46 -21.95
N THR A 30 15.74 15.22 -21.89
CA THR A 30 17.00 14.76 -22.47
C THR A 30 16.75 13.52 -23.34
N LEU A 31 17.19 13.59 -24.58
CA LEU A 31 17.15 12.47 -25.51
C LEU A 31 18.46 11.69 -25.48
N ILE A 32 18.39 10.37 -25.30
CA ILE A 32 19.53 9.45 -25.38
C ILE A 32 19.41 8.65 -26.67
N VAL A 33 20.37 8.81 -27.56
CA VAL A 33 20.40 8.15 -28.86
C VAL A 33 21.67 7.33 -29.07
N GLY A 34 21.64 6.47 -30.05
CA GLY A 34 22.79 5.64 -30.47
C GLY A 34 22.32 4.33 -31.11
N GLU A 35 23.24 3.66 -31.77
CA GLU A 35 22.97 2.37 -32.40
C GLU A 35 22.56 1.29 -31.40
N ASN A 36 22.01 0.19 -31.93
CA ASN A 36 21.69 -0.99 -31.12
C ASN A 36 22.97 -1.56 -30.50
N GLY A 37 22.91 -1.81 -29.18
CA GLY A 37 24.07 -2.28 -28.44
C GLY A 37 25.11 -1.19 -28.08
N ALA A 38 24.85 0.10 -28.38
CA ALA A 38 25.73 1.20 -27.99
C ALA A 38 25.76 1.50 -26.49
N GLY A 39 24.90 0.86 -25.69
CA GLY A 39 24.89 1.01 -24.23
C GLY A 39 23.90 2.05 -23.70
N LYS A 40 22.92 2.49 -24.49
CA LYS A 40 21.89 3.47 -24.08
C LYS A 40 21.16 3.08 -22.80
N SER A 41 20.60 1.88 -22.74
CA SER A 41 19.82 1.38 -21.59
C SER A 41 20.71 1.02 -20.37
N THR A 42 22.03 1.14 -20.47
CA THR A 42 22.95 0.89 -19.33
C THR A 42 22.69 1.85 -18.16
N ILE A 43 22.14 3.03 -18.43
CA ILE A 43 21.72 3.99 -17.38
C ILE A 43 20.74 3.37 -16.41
N LEU A 44 19.80 2.55 -16.89
CA LEU A 44 18.81 1.86 -16.06
C LEU A 44 19.45 0.82 -15.14
N ASP A 45 20.39 0.03 -15.69
CA ASP A 45 21.12 -0.95 -14.87
C ASP A 45 22.05 -0.26 -13.87
N ALA A 46 22.69 0.86 -14.27
CA ALA A 46 23.54 1.64 -13.38
C ALA A 46 22.76 2.17 -12.19
N LEU A 47 21.62 2.81 -12.46
CA LEU A 47 20.78 3.40 -11.42
C LEU A 47 20.19 2.30 -10.50
N SER A 48 19.67 1.24 -11.07
CA SER A 48 19.13 0.11 -10.32
C SER A 48 20.22 -0.59 -9.48
N TYR A 49 21.40 -0.81 -10.05
CA TYR A 49 22.49 -1.45 -9.34
C TYR A 49 23.02 -0.61 -8.18
N VAL A 50 23.23 0.69 -8.37
CA VAL A 50 23.77 1.52 -7.31
C VAL A 50 22.81 1.67 -6.14
N LEU A 51 21.50 1.80 -6.40
CA LEU A 51 20.48 1.94 -5.36
C LEU A 51 20.12 0.60 -4.68
N PHE A 52 19.94 -0.46 -5.46
CA PHE A 52 19.35 -1.73 -4.97
C PHE A 52 20.28 -2.94 -5.05
N GLY A 53 21.48 -2.78 -5.59
CA GLY A 53 22.43 -3.89 -5.77
C GLY A 53 22.00 -4.94 -6.80
N LYS A 54 21.00 -4.63 -7.63
CA LYS A 54 20.40 -5.50 -8.65
C LYS A 54 20.40 -4.80 -10.00
N ALA A 55 20.56 -5.54 -11.08
CA ALA A 55 20.32 -5.00 -12.42
C ALA A 55 18.83 -4.66 -12.59
N PHE A 56 18.53 -3.70 -13.46
CA PHE A 56 17.17 -3.44 -13.92
C PHE A 56 16.70 -4.59 -14.82
N ARG A 57 17.53 -5.00 -15.76
CA ARG A 57 17.28 -6.16 -16.62
C ARG A 57 17.45 -7.47 -15.84
N LYS A 58 16.80 -8.55 -16.32
CA LYS A 58 16.90 -9.91 -15.73
C LYS A 58 18.25 -10.55 -16.04
N ILE A 59 19.33 -9.93 -15.55
CA ILE A 59 20.70 -10.45 -15.68
C ILE A 59 21.29 -10.69 -14.29
N ASN A 60 22.13 -11.71 -14.19
CA ASN A 60 22.76 -12.05 -12.92
C ASN A 60 23.83 -11.02 -12.54
N LYS A 61 23.95 -10.74 -11.24
CA LYS A 61 24.91 -9.75 -10.71
C LYS A 61 26.34 -9.89 -11.26
N PRO A 62 26.96 -11.09 -11.39
CA PRO A 62 28.28 -11.23 -11.97
C PRO A 62 28.40 -10.78 -13.43
N GLN A 63 27.30 -10.81 -14.19
CA GLN A 63 27.29 -10.43 -15.61
C GLN A 63 27.25 -8.90 -15.80
N LEU A 64 27.10 -8.12 -14.73
CA LEU A 64 27.17 -6.66 -14.77
C LEU A 64 28.58 -6.16 -15.03
N ILE A 65 29.60 -6.91 -14.63
CA ILE A 65 31.00 -6.51 -14.86
C ILE A 65 31.29 -6.61 -16.36
N ASN A 66 31.99 -5.60 -16.87
CA ASN A 66 32.47 -5.62 -18.25
C ASN A 66 33.29 -6.88 -18.52
N THR A 67 32.95 -7.61 -19.56
CA THR A 67 33.52 -8.92 -19.89
C THR A 67 35.00 -8.87 -20.32
N ILE A 68 35.46 -7.72 -20.80
CA ILE A 68 36.85 -7.50 -21.21
C ILE A 68 37.72 -7.19 -19.99
N ASN A 69 37.31 -6.21 -19.19
CA ASN A 69 38.08 -5.73 -18.05
C ASN A 69 37.96 -6.62 -16.81
N GLN A 70 36.83 -7.29 -16.62
CA GLN A 70 36.49 -8.26 -15.56
C GLN A 70 36.74 -7.81 -14.11
N LYS A 71 37.00 -6.52 -13.89
CA LYS A 71 37.31 -5.92 -12.59
C LYS A 71 36.91 -4.45 -12.52
N ASN A 72 36.98 -3.88 -11.32
CA ASN A 72 36.80 -2.45 -11.05
C ASN A 72 35.48 -1.88 -11.57
N LEU A 73 34.38 -2.66 -11.50
CA LEU A 73 33.06 -2.09 -11.70
C LEU A 73 32.78 -1.12 -10.56
N VAL A 74 32.47 0.12 -10.89
CA VAL A 74 32.05 1.15 -9.92
C VAL A 74 30.88 1.92 -10.53
N VAL A 75 29.84 2.12 -9.73
CA VAL A 75 28.70 2.99 -10.03
C VAL A 75 28.49 3.93 -8.87
N GLU A 76 28.29 5.20 -9.17
CA GLU A 76 28.06 6.24 -8.19
C GLU A 76 26.81 7.04 -8.56
N VAL A 77 26.01 7.38 -7.57
CA VAL A 77 24.86 8.27 -7.72
C VAL A 77 24.88 9.35 -6.64
N GLU A 78 24.59 10.57 -7.04
CA GLU A 78 24.44 11.72 -6.15
C GLU A 78 23.00 12.22 -6.21
N PHE A 79 22.41 12.43 -5.06
CA PHE A 79 21.04 12.94 -4.93
C PHE A 79 20.88 13.71 -3.63
N SER A 80 19.81 14.48 -3.52
CA SER A 80 19.43 15.14 -2.26
C SER A 80 18.01 14.76 -1.86
N ILE A 81 17.80 14.70 -0.54
CA ILE A 81 16.49 14.53 0.08
C ILE A 81 16.36 15.65 1.12
N SER A 82 15.38 16.54 0.92
CA SER A 82 15.23 17.75 1.72
C SER A 82 16.54 18.56 1.72
N SER A 83 17.17 18.79 2.87
CA SER A 83 18.43 19.53 3.02
C SER A 83 19.68 18.64 2.96
N ASN A 84 19.56 17.32 2.91
CA ASN A 84 20.68 16.40 2.96
C ASN A 84 21.11 15.97 1.57
N ASN A 85 22.41 16.03 1.31
CA ASN A 85 23.02 15.49 0.11
C ASN A 85 23.52 14.07 0.38
N TYR A 86 23.22 13.16 -0.51
CA TYR A 86 23.64 11.77 -0.45
C TYR A 86 24.47 11.41 -1.66
N LYS A 87 25.49 10.58 -1.42
CA LYS A 87 26.26 9.93 -2.47
C LYS A 87 26.34 8.44 -2.15
N ILE A 88 25.98 7.60 -3.09
CA ILE A 88 26.13 6.15 -2.97
C ILE A 88 27.18 5.70 -3.97
N VAL A 89 28.11 4.90 -3.49
CA VAL A 89 29.15 4.24 -4.30
C VAL A 89 28.96 2.74 -4.16
N ARG A 90 28.78 2.07 -5.28
CA ARG A 90 28.68 0.61 -5.32
C ARG A 90 29.60 0.03 -6.37
N GLY A 91 30.35 -0.99 -5.97
CA GLY A 91 31.33 -1.61 -6.84
C GLY A 91 31.36 -3.12 -6.74
N MET A 92 32.04 -3.72 -7.71
CA MET A 92 32.30 -5.15 -7.78
C MET A 92 33.74 -5.40 -8.24
N LYS A 93 34.46 -6.29 -7.53
CA LYS A 93 35.89 -6.61 -7.74
C LYS A 93 36.79 -5.37 -7.75
N PRO A 94 36.92 -4.65 -6.58
CA PRO A 94 36.52 -5.06 -5.23
C PRO A 94 35.05 -4.81 -4.95
N ASN A 95 34.50 -5.51 -3.93
CA ASN A 95 33.14 -5.30 -3.47
C ASN A 95 33.09 -4.02 -2.62
N ILE A 96 32.36 -3.01 -3.11
CA ILE A 96 32.24 -1.69 -2.48
C ILE A 96 30.74 -1.42 -2.29
N PHE A 97 30.37 -0.95 -1.10
CA PHE A 97 29.06 -0.37 -0.86
C PHE A 97 29.20 0.70 0.22
N GLU A 98 29.18 1.94 -0.18
CA GLU A 98 29.38 3.11 0.65
C GLU A 98 28.23 4.09 0.45
N VAL A 99 27.70 4.63 1.54
CA VAL A 99 26.68 5.68 1.55
C VAL A 99 27.21 6.87 2.32
N TYR A 100 27.30 8.01 1.65
CA TYR A 100 27.71 9.26 2.24
C TYR A 100 26.48 10.15 2.44
N GLN A 101 26.41 10.84 3.57
CA GLN A 101 25.48 11.91 3.84
C GLN A 101 26.26 13.17 4.14
N ASN A 102 26.05 14.24 3.38
CA ASN A 102 26.75 15.52 3.51
C ASN A 102 28.29 15.34 3.53
N ASN A 103 28.80 14.50 2.63
CA ASN A 103 30.21 14.09 2.49
C ASN A 103 30.79 13.26 3.66
N MET A 104 29.99 12.89 4.66
CA MET A 104 30.41 11.97 5.71
C MET A 104 29.95 10.56 5.39
N LEU A 105 30.86 9.59 5.50
CA LEU A 105 30.51 8.18 5.34
C LEU A 105 29.61 7.77 6.52
N LEU A 106 28.43 7.24 6.20
CA LEU A 106 27.56 6.69 7.23
C LEU A 106 28.18 5.43 7.81
N ASN A 107 28.10 5.29 9.14
CA ASN A 107 28.78 4.22 9.86
C ASN A 107 28.31 2.83 9.41
N GLN A 108 29.24 1.99 8.94
CA GLN A 108 28.99 0.66 8.38
C GLN A 108 29.25 -0.45 9.40
N SER A 109 28.79 -0.29 10.64
CA SER A 109 28.94 -1.32 11.70
C SER A 109 28.08 -2.58 11.47
N ALA A 110 27.17 -2.55 10.50
CA ALA A 110 26.26 -3.65 10.16
C ALA A 110 26.73 -4.41 8.91
N GLU A 111 26.26 -5.64 8.74
CA GLU A 111 26.46 -6.42 7.50
C GLU A 111 25.90 -5.67 6.28
N MET A 112 26.46 -5.89 5.08
CA MET A 112 26.01 -5.25 3.84
C MET A 112 24.51 -5.40 3.58
N LYS A 113 23.90 -6.47 4.05
CA LYS A 113 22.47 -6.74 3.89
C LYS A 113 21.63 -5.80 4.75
N ASP A 114 22.02 -5.59 5.98
CA ASP A 114 21.35 -4.67 6.92
C ASP A 114 21.47 -3.24 6.42
N TYR A 115 22.62 -2.91 5.83
CA TYR A 115 22.87 -1.60 5.28
C TYR A 115 22.03 -1.30 4.03
N GLN A 116 21.77 -2.31 3.19
CA GLN A 116 20.83 -2.20 2.08
C GLN A 116 19.40 -1.94 2.59
N GLU A 117 19.02 -2.60 3.67
CA GLU A 117 17.70 -2.41 4.28
C GLU A 117 17.55 -0.99 4.86
N ILE A 118 18.57 -0.46 5.50
CA ILE A 118 18.61 0.94 5.97
C ILE A 118 18.46 1.90 4.79
N LEU A 119 19.18 1.67 3.69
CA LEU A 119 19.08 2.50 2.49
C LEU A 119 17.65 2.48 1.94
N GLU A 120 17.04 1.30 1.76
CA GLU A 120 15.71 1.17 1.19
C GLU A 120 14.59 1.67 2.12
N LYS A 121 14.66 1.37 3.44
CA LYS A 121 13.59 1.70 4.38
C LYS A 121 13.70 3.07 5.03
N GLN A 122 14.92 3.58 5.26
CA GLN A 122 15.12 4.82 6.02
C GLN A 122 15.50 6.00 5.15
N ILE A 123 16.33 5.80 4.12
CA ILE A 123 16.88 6.89 3.30
C ILE A 123 15.97 7.13 2.10
N ILE A 124 15.87 6.17 1.17
CA ILE A 124 15.08 6.35 -0.07
C ILE A 124 13.62 6.01 0.10
N LYS A 125 13.27 5.24 1.12
CA LYS A 125 11.91 4.82 1.51
C LYS A 125 11.10 4.18 0.39
N VAL A 126 11.79 3.41 -0.46
CA VAL A 126 11.18 2.70 -1.59
C VAL A 126 11.95 1.43 -1.90
N ASN A 127 11.25 0.37 -2.23
CA ASN A 127 11.86 -0.85 -2.72
C ASN A 127 12.13 -0.77 -4.23
N HIS A 128 12.92 -1.71 -4.73
CA HIS A 128 13.30 -1.78 -6.14
C HIS A 128 12.11 -1.82 -7.11
N LYS A 129 11.06 -2.60 -6.78
CA LYS A 129 9.90 -2.76 -7.67
C LYS A 129 9.11 -1.46 -7.78
N SER A 130 8.79 -0.84 -6.64
CA SER A 130 8.05 0.41 -6.58
C SER A 130 8.83 1.57 -7.24
N PHE A 131 10.15 1.62 -7.04
CA PHE A 131 11.01 2.57 -7.72
C PHE A 131 10.92 2.42 -9.25
N CYS A 132 11.03 1.20 -9.75
CA CYS A 132 10.92 0.95 -11.18
C CYS A 132 9.56 1.39 -11.75
N GLN A 133 8.46 1.21 -11.02
CA GLN A 133 7.12 1.60 -11.47
C GLN A 133 6.88 3.13 -11.49
N VAL A 134 7.70 3.91 -10.78
CA VAL A 134 7.56 5.38 -10.71
C VAL A 134 8.58 6.10 -11.59
N VAL A 135 9.75 5.48 -11.79
CA VAL A 135 10.90 6.14 -12.45
C VAL A 135 11.11 5.63 -13.87
N VAL A 136 10.73 4.40 -14.16
CA VAL A 136 11.04 3.77 -15.47
C VAL A 136 9.79 3.36 -16.21
N LEU A 137 9.77 3.60 -17.50
CA LEU A 137 8.75 3.07 -18.42
C LEU A 137 9.40 2.58 -19.71
N GLY A 138 8.84 1.51 -20.27
CA GLY A 138 9.32 0.92 -21.52
C GLY A 138 10.42 -0.08 -21.27
N SER A 139 11.19 -0.48 -22.13
CA SER A 139 12.15 -1.58 -22.22
C SER A 139 11.51 -2.98 -22.23
N ALA A 140 12.11 -3.86 -23.01
CA ALA A 140 11.65 -5.25 -23.19
C ALA A 140 11.65 -6.07 -21.87
N THR A 141 12.28 -5.57 -20.83
CA THR A 141 12.39 -6.24 -19.52
C THR A 141 11.54 -5.61 -18.42
N PHE A 142 10.95 -4.44 -18.68
CA PHE A 142 10.03 -3.79 -17.76
C PHE A 142 8.72 -4.58 -17.72
N GLN A 143 8.29 -4.97 -16.53
CA GLN A 143 6.99 -5.58 -16.33
C GLN A 143 5.99 -4.50 -15.92
N PRO A 144 5.03 -4.13 -16.80
CA PRO A 144 4.02 -3.14 -16.49
C PRO A 144 3.21 -3.54 -15.27
N PHE A 145 2.70 -2.54 -14.55
CA PHE A 145 1.90 -2.75 -13.35
C PHE A 145 0.75 -3.74 -13.57
N MET A 146 0.07 -3.66 -14.71
CA MET A 146 -1.05 -4.54 -15.03
C MET A 146 -0.66 -5.99 -15.30
N GLN A 147 0.61 -6.28 -15.54
CA GLN A 147 1.13 -7.65 -15.71
C GLN A 147 1.68 -8.24 -14.40
N LEU A 148 1.74 -7.45 -13.33
CA LEU A 148 2.14 -7.93 -12.02
C LEU A 148 1.02 -8.74 -11.37
N ILE A 149 1.37 -9.70 -10.55
CA ILE A 149 0.40 -10.42 -9.71
C ILE A 149 -0.18 -9.48 -8.63
N SER A 150 -1.40 -9.75 -8.18
CA SER A 150 -2.15 -8.90 -7.22
C SER A 150 -1.34 -8.52 -5.98
N GLY A 151 -0.63 -9.48 -5.36
CA GLY A 151 0.22 -9.20 -4.19
C GLY A 151 1.36 -8.20 -4.48
N GLN A 152 1.94 -8.21 -5.69
CA GLN A 152 2.98 -7.26 -6.09
C GLN A 152 2.40 -5.88 -6.40
N ARG A 153 1.20 -5.83 -7.02
CA ARG A 153 0.47 -4.58 -7.24
C ARG A 153 0.18 -3.90 -5.91
N ARG A 154 -0.28 -4.68 -4.92
CA ARG A 154 -0.56 -4.20 -3.57
C ARG A 154 0.69 -3.65 -2.88
N GLU A 155 1.81 -4.37 -2.94
CA GLU A 155 3.10 -3.94 -2.39
C GLU A 155 3.51 -2.55 -2.91
N ILE A 156 3.39 -2.33 -4.23
CA ILE A 156 3.70 -1.05 -4.86
C ILE A 156 2.78 0.06 -4.36
N ILE A 157 1.49 -0.19 -4.27
CA ILE A 157 0.53 0.81 -3.79
C ILE A 157 0.75 1.13 -2.31
N GLU A 158 1.05 0.13 -1.48
CA GLU A 158 1.41 0.33 -0.08
C GLU A 158 2.65 1.22 0.06
N ASP A 159 3.66 1.02 -0.79
CA ASP A 159 4.84 1.89 -0.84
C ASP A 159 4.49 3.32 -1.26
N LEU A 160 3.72 3.47 -2.34
CA LEU A 160 3.33 4.78 -2.86
C LEU A 160 2.47 5.57 -1.87
N LEU A 161 1.65 4.89 -1.09
CA LEU A 161 0.82 5.49 -0.06
C LEU A 161 1.54 5.65 1.29
N ASP A 162 2.83 5.28 1.39
CA ASP A 162 3.64 5.28 2.62
C ASP A 162 2.97 4.47 3.76
N LEU A 163 2.45 3.30 3.40
CA LEU A 163 1.77 2.41 4.34
C LEU A 163 2.71 1.38 4.99
N GLN A 164 3.98 1.40 4.67
CA GLN A 164 4.99 0.50 5.25
C GLN A 164 5.12 0.65 6.77
N ILE A 165 4.79 1.84 7.30
CA ILE A 165 4.74 2.07 8.74
C ILE A 165 3.84 1.05 9.45
N PHE A 166 2.68 0.73 8.87
CA PHE A 166 1.76 -0.26 9.45
C PHE A 166 2.32 -1.69 9.37
N THR A 167 3.11 -1.98 8.35
CA THR A 167 3.83 -3.28 8.24
C THR A 167 4.90 -3.39 9.31
N THR A 168 5.67 -2.33 9.52
CA THR A 168 6.67 -2.25 10.61
C THR A 168 6.01 -2.32 11.98
N MET A 169 4.91 -1.57 12.20
CA MET A 169 4.12 -1.65 13.43
C MET A 169 3.59 -3.07 13.67
N ASN A 170 3.10 -3.75 12.63
CA ASN A 170 2.63 -5.13 12.74
C ASN A 170 3.77 -6.12 13.08
N SER A 171 4.97 -5.89 12.57
CA SER A 171 6.16 -6.66 12.95
C SER A 171 6.50 -6.47 14.42
N LEU A 172 6.60 -5.22 14.87
CA LEU A 172 6.86 -4.89 16.29
C LEU A 172 5.75 -5.41 17.21
N LEU A 173 4.50 -5.38 16.73
CA LEU A 173 3.37 -5.92 17.48
C LEU A 173 3.49 -7.44 17.65
N LYS A 174 3.91 -8.16 16.61
CA LYS A 174 4.14 -9.62 16.69
C LYS A 174 5.16 -9.97 17.77
N ASP A 175 6.25 -9.21 17.84
CA ASP A 175 7.27 -9.39 18.86
C ASP A 175 6.69 -9.14 20.27
N LYS A 176 5.90 -8.07 20.43
CA LYS A 176 5.20 -7.80 21.69
C LYS A 176 4.19 -8.89 22.07
N VAL A 177 3.45 -9.42 21.08
CA VAL A 177 2.50 -10.53 21.29
C VAL A 177 3.24 -11.79 21.73
N LEU A 178 4.40 -12.07 21.17
CA LEU A 178 5.24 -13.21 21.60
C LEU A 178 5.66 -13.05 23.05
N ILE A 179 6.23 -11.90 23.42
CA ILE A 179 6.66 -11.60 24.80
C ILE A 179 5.46 -11.70 25.76
N ASN A 180 4.34 -11.06 25.44
CA ASN A 180 3.15 -11.11 26.28
C ASN A 180 2.62 -12.56 26.46
N ASN A 181 2.63 -13.39 25.40
CA ASN A 181 2.22 -14.79 25.49
C ASN A 181 3.17 -15.60 26.39
N GLU A 182 4.48 -15.34 26.32
CA GLU A 182 5.48 -15.95 27.22
C GLU A 182 5.22 -15.53 28.66
N ASP A 183 5.00 -14.23 28.91
CA ASP A 183 4.69 -13.67 30.23
C ASP A 183 3.39 -14.27 30.80
N VAL A 184 2.33 -14.35 30.00
CA VAL A 184 1.07 -15.00 30.38
C VAL A 184 1.29 -16.46 30.74
N SER A 185 2.09 -17.18 29.95
CA SER A 185 2.40 -18.60 30.23
C SER A 185 3.18 -18.77 31.54
N GLN A 186 4.18 -17.91 31.74
CA GLN A 186 5.00 -17.91 32.94
C GLN A 186 4.17 -17.60 34.19
N ILE A 187 3.40 -16.51 34.17
CA ILE A 187 2.53 -16.11 35.29
C ILE A 187 1.48 -17.18 35.60
N ASN A 188 0.91 -17.78 34.54
CA ASN A 188 -0.03 -18.89 34.71
C ASN A 188 0.65 -20.12 35.38
N SER A 189 1.89 -20.37 35.06
CA SER A 189 2.68 -21.43 35.69
C SER A 189 3.01 -21.11 37.16
N GLU A 190 3.42 -19.86 37.45
CA GLU A 190 3.65 -19.39 38.84
C GLU A 190 2.36 -19.45 39.65
N LYS A 191 1.23 -19.05 39.07
CA LYS A 191 -0.09 -19.18 39.68
C LYS A 191 -0.41 -20.62 40.05
N LYS A 192 -0.20 -21.57 39.13
CA LYS A 192 -0.43 -23.00 39.37
C LYS A 192 0.47 -23.52 40.52
N ILE A 193 1.74 -23.14 40.53
CA ILE A 193 2.69 -23.55 41.59
C ILE A 193 2.24 -23.02 42.95
N LEU A 194 1.76 -21.79 43.03
CA LEU A 194 1.25 -21.22 44.27
C LEU A 194 -0.06 -21.87 44.71
N GLU A 195 -0.99 -22.11 43.74
CA GLU A 195 -2.23 -22.82 44.00
C GLU A 195 -1.95 -24.24 44.55
N GLU A 196 -0.95 -24.94 44.00
CA GLU A 196 -0.50 -26.27 44.47
C GLU A 196 0.12 -26.22 45.86
N ARG A 197 0.95 -25.21 46.16
CA ARG A 197 1.52 -25.02 47.51
C ARG A 197 0.43 -24.74 48.55
N ILE A 198 -0.59 -23.93 48.20
CA ILE A 198 -1.74 -23.67 49.08
C ILE A 198 -2.50 -24.96 49.37
N SER A 199 -2.71 -25.78 48.32
CA SER A 199 -3.37 -27.09 48.47
C SER A 199 -2.59 -28.00 49.44
N LEU A 200 -1.28 -28.16 49.19
CA LEU A 200 -0.41 -29.01 50.03
C LEU A 200 -0.32 -28.54 51.48
N THR A 201 -0.28 -27.20 51.68
CA THR A 201 -0.23 -26.66 53.06
C THR A 201 -1.57 -26.88 53.78
N LYS A 202 -2.70 -26.85 53.05
CA LYS A 202 -4.02 -27.15 53.58
C LYS A 202 -4.20 -28.64 53.92
N GLU A 203 -3.66 -29.54 53.09
CA GLU A 203 -3.66 -30.96 53.37
C GLU A 203 -2.92 -31.28 54.68
N HIS A 204 -1.89 -30.50 55.03
CA HIS A 204 -1.15 -30.64 56.30
C HIS A 204 -1.95 -30.15 57.53
N LEU A 205 -2.99 -29.35 57.29
CA LEU A 205 -3.87 -28.82 58.34
C LEU A 205 -5.02 -29.75 58.73
N LEU A 206 -5.07 -30.92 58.10
CA LEU A 206 -6.19 -31.86 58.12
C LEU A 206 -6.51 -32.53 59.46
N GLU A 207 -5.71 -32.32 60.47
CA GLU A 207 -5.89 -33.01 61.76
C GLU A 207 -6.76 -32.26 62.79
N ILE A 208 -7.40 -31.17 62.39
CA ILE A 208 -8.26 -30.42 63.33
C ILE A 208 -9.74 -30.54 62.87
N GLN A 209 -10.38 -31.57 63.37
CA GLN A 209 -11.71 -32.00 62.88
C GLN A 209 -12.93 -31.13 63.19
N ASN A 210 -12.84 -30.10 64.02
CA ASN A 210 -14.05 -29.45 64.54
C ASN A 210 -14.43 -28.11 63.92
N ASN A 211 -13.65 -27.57 62.94
CA ASN A 211 -14.00 -26.29 62.29
C ASN A 211 -14.39 -26.42 60.82
N ASN A 212 -14.48 -27.61 60.29
CA ASN A 212 -14.62 -27.85 58.86
C ASN A 212 -16.00 -27.52 58.29
N GLU A 213 -17.05 -27.86 59.06
CA GLU A 213 -18.44 -27.64 58.58
C GLU A 213 -18.74 -26.16 58.40
N GLN A 214 -18.26 -25.30 59.31
CA GLN A 214 -18.51 -23.88 59.22
C GLN A 214 -17.80 -23.21 58.03
N ILE A 215 -16.55 -23.62 57.77
CA ILE A 215 -15.76 -23.12 56.63
C ILE A 215 -16.32 -23.64 55.32
N ILE A 216 -16.80 -24.88 55.25
CA ILE A 216 -17.44 -25.45 54.08
C ILE A 216 -18.77 -24.72 53.78
N LYS A 217 -19.54 -24.41 54.82
CA LYS A 217 -20.79 -23.64 54.67
C LYS A 217 -20.53 -22.24 54.13
N GLU A 218 -19.56 -21.50 54.66
CA GLU A 218 -19.21 -20.17 54.18
C GLU A 218 -18.73 -20.20 52.71
N LYS A 219 -17.99 -21.22 52.32
CA LYS A 219 -17.52 -21.38 50.93
C LYS A 219 -18.65 -21.76 49.97
N ASN A 220 -19.61 -22.57 50.39
CA ASN A 220 -20.78 -22.88 49.61
C ASN A 220 -21.70 -21.68 49.41
N GLU A 221 -21.84 -20.81 50.40
CA GLU A 221 -22.54 -19.51 50.24
C GLU A 221 -21.90 -18.63 49.17
N ARG A 222 -20.56 -18.58 49.10
CA ARG A 222 -19.86 -17.82 48.02
C ARG A 222 -20.03 -18.42 46.64
N ILE A 223 -20.10 -19.75 46.52
CA ILE A 223 -20.39 -20.43 45.23
C ILE A 223 -21.80 -20.04 44.72
N VAL A 224 -22.79 -20.08 45.63
CA VAL A 224 -24.14 -19.67 45.29
C VAL A 224 -24.22 -18.21 44.84
N GLU A 225 -23.46 -17.33 45.49
CA GLU A 225 -23.40 -15.92 45.10
C GLU A 225 -22.74 -15.73 43.72
N THR A 226 -21.68 -16.49 43.45
CA THR A 226 -20.99 -16.49 42.14
C THR A 226 -21.88 -17.01 41.03
N ASP A 227 -22.63 -18.09 41.27
CA ASP A 227 -23.60 -18.63 40.31
C ASP A 227 -24.73 -17.62 39.98
N LEU A 228 -25.18 -16.86 40.97
CA LEU A 228 -26.10 -15.75 40.75
C LEU A 228 -25.52 -14.65 39.86
N GLN A 229 -24.24 -14.34 40.01
CA GLN A 229 -23.55 -13.35 39.14
C GLN A 229 -23.36 -13.88 37.72
N ILE A 230 -22.97 -15.16 37.56
CA ILE A 230 -22.87 -15.83 36.24
C ILE A 230 -24.22 -15.79 35.52
N ASN A 231 -25.32 -16.07 36.23
CA ASN A 231 -26.66 -16.02 35.65
C ASN A 231 -27.02 -14.60 35.17
N LYS A 232 -26.71 -13.56 35.93
CA LYS A 232 -26.92 -12.16 35.52
C LYS A 232 -26.10 -11.81 34.28
N LEU A 233 -24.85 -12.25 34.21
CA LEU A 233 -24.01 -12.02 33.03
C LEU A 233 -24.50 -12.79 31.80
N ASN A 234 -25.04 -14.00 31.99
CA ASN A 234 -25.66 -14.76 30.90
C ASN A 234 -26.94 -14.08 30.38
N GLU A 235 -27.74 -13.47 31.23
CA GLU A 235 -28.89 -12.66 30.82
C GLU A 235 -28.44 -11.48 29.95
N SER A 236 -27.43 -10.74 30.39
CA SER A 236 -26.86 -9.61 29.60
C SER A 236 -26.27 -10.08 28.26
N TYR A 237 -25.64 -11.25 28.23
CA TYR A 237 -25.15 -11.84 26.99
C TYR A 237 -26.29 -12.09 25.99
N LEU A 238 -27.39 -12.68 26.46
CA LEU A 238 -28.55 -12.97 25.60
C LEU A 238 -29.19 -11.69 25.05
N GLU A 239 -29.30 -10.65 25.88
CA GLU A 239 -29.84 -9.36 25.46
C GLU A 239 -29.00 -8.73 24.34
N ILE A 240 -27.68 -8.73 24.48
CA ILE A 240 -26.76 -8.16 23.46
C ILE A 240 -26.75 -9.04 22.20
N ASP A 241 -26.78 -10.38 22.35
CA ASP A 241 -26.86 -11.31 21.20
C ASP A 241 -28.13 -11.11 20.38
N ASP A 242 -29.25 -10.88 21.06
CA ASP A 242 -30.52 -10.53 20.42
C ASP A 242 -30.46 -9.15 19.74
N GLN A 243 -29.82 -8.16 20.38
CA GLN A 243 -29.60 -6.87 19.74
C GLN A 243 -28.75 -7.01 18.47
N ILE A 244 -27.71 -7.85 18.50
CA ILE A 244 -26.88 -8.13 17.32
C ILE A 244 -27.69 -8.81 16.22
N LYS A 245 -28.58 -9.78 16.57
CA LYS A 245 -29.48 -10.42 15.60
C LYS A 245 -30.39 -9.41 14.94
N ASN A 246 -31.04 -8.56 15.75
CA ASN A 246 -31.91 -7.50 15.25
C ASN A 246 -31.16 -6.49 14.36
N LEU A 247 -29.94 -6.13 14.74
CA LEU A 247 -29.08 -5.28 13.91
C LEU A 247 -28.67 -5.96 12.58
N LYS A 248 -28.46 -7.28 12.61
CA LYS A 248 -28.15 -8.06 11.40
C LYS A 248 -29.33 -8.17 10.43
N GLU A 249 -30.56 -8.24 10.94
CA GLU A 249 -31.76 -8.19 10.09
C GLU A 249 -31.87 -6.87 9.31
N GLY A 250 -31.27 -5.78 9.84
CA GLY A 250 -31.21 -4.50 9.15
C GLY A 250 -30.15 -4.41 8.05
N LEU A 251 -29.31 -5.44 7.90
CA LEU A 251 -28.22 -5.48 6.91
C LEU A 251 -28.60 -6.17 5.59
N ASP A 252 -29.83 -6.70 5.49
CA ASP A 252 -30.34 -7.26 4.25
C ASP A 252 -30.36 -6.19 3.14
N ASN A 253 -29.43 -6.26 2.24
CA ASN A 253 -29.28 -5.41 1.04
C ASN A 253 -27.92 -4.67 0.93
N GLU A 254 -26.95 -4.89 1.83
CA GLU A 254 -25.61 -4.26 1.72
C GLU A 254 -25.00 -4.50 0.34
N SER A 255 -25.03 -5.75 -0.12
CA SER A 255 -24.51 -6.14 -1.44
C SER A 255 -25.26 -5.46 -2.59
N GLU A 256 -26.57 -5.28 -2.44
CA GLU A 256 -27.38 -4.60 -3.45
C GLU A 256 -27.12 -3.10 -3.48
N ILE A 257 -26.98 -2.47 -2.30
CA ILE A 257 -26.65 -1.06 -2.18
C ILE A 257 -25.27 -0.79 -2.73
N SER A 258 -24.29 -1.61 -2.39
CA SER A 258 -22.93 -1.49 -2.91
C SER A 258 -22.88 -1.66 -4.44
N LYS A 259 -23.62 -2.64 -4.97
CA LYS A 259 -23.79 -2.80 -6.43
C LYS A 259 -24.49 -1.60 -7.05
N LYS A 260 -25.53 -1.08 -6.41
CA LYS A 260 -26.24 0.13 -6.88
C LYS A 260 -25.34 1.35 -6.92
N ILE A 261 -24.55 1.59 -5.87
CA ILE A 261 -23.56 2.67 -5.83
C ILE A 261 -22.56 2.54 -6.98
N ASN A 262 -22.02 1.34 -7.20
CA ASN A 262 -21.09 1.08 -8.28
C ASN A 262 -21.73 1.28 -9.66
N GLN A 263 -22.99 0.88 -9.83
CA GLN A 263 -23.74 1.09 -11.05
C GLN A 263 -24.01 2.58 -11.30
N LEU A 264 -24.46 3.31 -10.27
CA LEU A 264 -24.71 4.75 -10.35
C LEU A 264 -23.42 5.52 -10.62
N SER A 265 -22.31 5.14 -9.98
CA SER A 265 -20.99 5.73 -10.24
C SER A 265 -20.55 5.53 -11.68
N LYS A 266 -20.65 4.29 -12.19
CA LYS A 266 -20.35 3.98 -13.60
C LYS A 266 -21.22 4.78 -14.56
N LEU A 267 -22.52 4.83 -14.28
CA LEU A 267 -23.47 5.57 -15.10
C LEU A 267 -23.14 7.07 -15.09
N ARG A 268 -22.79 7.63 -13.92
CA ARG A 268 -22.36 9.01 -13.78
C ARG A 268 -21.16 9.32 -14.67
N HIS A 269 -20.10 8.52 -14.61
CA HIS A 269 -18.92 8.72 -15.44
C HIS A 269 -19.21 8.59 -16.94
N GLN A 270 -20.11 7.70 -17.33
CA GLN A 270 -20.53 7.57 -18.72
C GLN A 270 -21.29 8.82 -19.21
N ILE A 271 -22.16 9.35 -18.37
CA ILE A 271 -22.95 10.54 -18.67
C ILE A 271 -22.05 11.79 -18.70
N GLU A 272 -21.13 11.92 -17.72
CA GLU A 272 -20.13 13.00 -17.67
C GLU A 272 -19.22 12.98 -18.92
N ALA A 273 -18.77 11.80 -19.35
CA ALA A 273 -17.99 11.66 -20.57
C ALA A 273 -18.77 12.07 -21.83
N LYS A 274 -20.04 11.66 -21.91
CA LYS A 274 -20.92 12.06 -23.02
C LYS A 274 -21.16 13.58 -23.05
N ARG A 275 -21.38 14.16 -21.87
CA ARG A 275 -21.51 15.61 -21.71
C ARG A 275 -20.27 16.35 -22.21
N ALA A 276 -19.07 15.89 -21.80
CA ALA A 276 -17.81 16.50 -22.23
C ALA A 276 -17.60 16.44 -23.75
N VAL A 277 -18.02 15.35 -24.39
CA VAL A 277 -17.99 15.25 -25.87
C VAL A 277 -18.90 16.28 -26.50
N LEU A 278 -20.14 16.41 -26.01
CA LEU A 278 -21.09 17.38 -26.53
C LEU A 278 -20.61 18.84 -26.34
N GLU A 279 -20.01 19.13 -25.18
CA GLU A 279 -19.40 20.44 -24.92
C GLU A 279 -18.24 20.74 -25.87
N ASN A 280 -17.41 19.74 -26.16
CA ASN A 280 -16.34 19.92 -27.14
C ASN A 280 -16.88 20.14 -28.57
N ASP A 281 -17.94 19.42 -28.90
CA ASP A 281 -18.61 19.60 -30.17
C ASP A 281 -19.25 21.02 -30.29
N VAL A 282 -19.90 21.50 -29.23
CA VAL A 282 -20.41 22.87 -29.15
C VAL A 282 -19.29 23.87 -29.39
N LYS A 283 -18.19 23.76 -28.62
CA LYS A 283 -17.00 24.61 -28.75
C LYS A 283 -16.36 24.54 -30.13
N PHE A 284 -16.41 23.36 -30.77
CA PHE A 284 -15.90 23.18 -32.12
C PHE A 284 -16.71 23.98 -33.15
N PHE A 285 -18.05 23.84 -33.10
CA PHE A 285 -18.94 24.53 -34.03
C PHE A 285 -19.05 26.05 -33.75
N GLU A 286 -18.83 26.48 -32.52
CA GLU A 286 -18.72 27.91 -32.18
C GLU A 286 -17.44 28.55 -32.73
N LYS A 287 -16.30 27.83 -32.69
CA LYS A 287 -14.98 28.39 -33.02
C LYS A 287 -14.59 28.29 -34.50
N HIS A 288 -15.19 27.37 -35.27
CA HIS A 288 -14.71 27.06 -36.60
C HIS A 288 -15.78 27.34 -37.66
N GLU A 289 -15.52 28.32 -38.51
CA GLU A 289 -16.32 28.59 -39.69
C GLU A 289 -16.03 27.65 -40.87
N ASN A 290 -14.82 27.07 -40.84
CA ASN A 290 -14.41 26.05 -41.80
C ASN A 290 -13.94 24.81 -41.03
N CYS A 291 -14.27 23.66 -41.56
CA CYS A 291 -13.80 22.41 -40.96
C CYS A 291 -12.27 22.31 -40.99
N PRO A 292 -11.56 22.23 -39.89
CA PRO A 292 -10.10 22.16 -39.86
C PRO A 292 -9.53 20.88 -40.51
N THR A 293 -10.37 19.87 -40.71
CA THR A 293 -9.95 18.57 -41.29
C THR A 293 -10.13 18.54 -42.81
N CYS A 294 -11.23 19.05 -43.32
CA CYS A 294 -11.54 18.99 -44.78
C CYS A 294 -11.63 20.36 -45.43
N THR A 295 -11.40 21.45 -44.72
CA THR A 295 -11.41 22.85 -45.18
C THR A 295 -12.72 23.34 -45.80
N GLN A 296 -13.80 22.55 -45.78
CA GLN A 296 -15.12 22.96 -46.24
C GLN A 296 -15.73 23.98 -45.28
N SER A 297 -16.40 24.98 -45.83
CA SER A 297 -17.16 25.95 -45.03
C SER A 297 -18.38 25.30 -44.40
N ILE A 298 -18.56 25.56 -43.15
CA ILE A 298 -19.73 25.11 -42.39
C ILE A 298 -20.74 26.29 -42.39
N SER A 299 -21.92 26.06 -42.92
CA SER A 299 -22.93 27.14 -42.98
C SER A 299 -23.29 27.62 -41.57
N SER A 300 -23.56 28.92 -41.45
CA SER A 300 -23.96 29.51 -40.17
C SER A 300 -25.21 28.86 -39.59
N GLU A 301 -26.19 28.59 -40.45
CA GLU A 301 -27.45 27.93 -40.07
C GLU A 301 -27.19 26.54 -39.49
N PHE A 302 -26.35 25.75 -40.15
CA PHE A 302 -26.00 24.39 -39.64
C PHE A 302 -25.23 24.46 -38.33
N ARG A 303 -24.34 25.44 -38.17
CA ARG A 303 -23.61 25.63 -36.90
C ARG A 303 -24.55 25.99 -35.77
N GLU A 304 -25.41 27.00 -35.98
CA GLU A 304 -26.36 27.46 -34.97
C GLU A 304 -27.36 26.37 -34.58
N GLU A 305 -27.90 25.65 -35.57
CA GLU A 305 -28.80 24.52 -35.31
C GLU A 305 -28.11 23.41 -34.57
N THR A 306 -26.87 23.09 -34.94
CA THR A 306 -26.10 22.02 -34.29
C THR A 306 -25.69 22.42 -32.86
N VAL A 307 -25.27 23.67 -32.66
CA VAL A 307 -24.97 24.19 -31.32
C VAL A 307 -26.20 24.16 -30.43
N LEU A 308 -27.33 24.67 -30.92
CA LEU A 308 -28.59 24.68 -30.16
C LEU A 308 -29.06 23.28 -29.80
N LYS A 309 -28.99 22.35 -30.76
CA LYS A 309 -29.37 20.96 -30.53
C LYS A 309 -28.48 20.31 -29.47
N LYS A 310 -27.16 20.48 -29.57
CA LYS A 310 -26.21 19.90 -28.63
C LYS A 310 -26.28 20.57 -27.26
N THR A 311 -26.54 21.85 -27.18
CA THR A 311 -26.78 22.55 -25.92
C THR A 311 -28.03 22.02 -25.21
N ASN A 312 -29.14 21.82 -25.96
CA ASN A 312 -30.35 21.20 -25.39
C ASN A 312 -30.10 19.75 -24.92
N GLU A 313 -29.25 19.01 -25.65
CA GLU A 313 -28.81 17.66 -25.18
C GLU A 313 -27.96 17.74 -23.90
N ILE A 314 -27.13 18.77 -23.78
CA ILE A 314 -26.35 19.00 -22.54
C ILE A 314 -27.28 19.32 -21.36
N GLU A 315 -28.28 20.20 -21.53
CA GLU A 315 -29.25 20.53 -20.49
C GLU A 315 -30.05 19.29 -20.03
N THR A 316 -30.44 18.42 -20.96
CA THR A 316 -31.10 17.15 -20.60
C THR A 316 -30.14 16.19 -19.86
N ILE A 317 -28.88 16.20 -20.22
CA ILE A 317 -27.84 15.43 -19.52
C ILE A 317 -27.60 16.01 -18.14
N ASP A 318 -27.56 17.31 -17.98
CA ASP A 318 -27.35 17.99 -16.70
C ASP A 318 -28.48 17.70 -15.71
N THR A 319 -29.73 17.77 -16.16
CA THR A 319 -30.88 17.37 -15.34
C THR A 319 -30.84 15.89 -14.95
N GLY A 320 -30.40 15.02 -15.86
CA GLY A 320 -30.19 13.58 -15.57
C GLY A 320 -29.03 13.35 -14.60
N LEU A 321 -27.97 14.13 -14.72
CA LEU A 321 -26.82 14.08 -13.82
C LEU A 321 -27.19 14.50 -12.38
N GLU A 322 -27.99 15.57 -12.23
CA GLU A 322 -28.48 15.99 -10.90
C GLU A 322 -29.29 14.90 -10.22
N GLN A 323 -30.24 14.29 -10.95
CA GLN A 323 -31.04 13.18 -10.41
C GLN A 323 -30.16 11.97 -10.02
N LEU A 324 -29.15 11.69 -10.81
CA LEU A 324 -28.25 10.57 -10.58
C LEU A 324 -27.32 10.84 -9.38
N ILE A 325 -26.86 12.08 -9.23
CA ILE A 325 -26.09 12.52 -8.07
C ILE A 325 -26.93 12.39 -6.80
N ASP A 326 -28.21 12.79 -6.86
CA ASP A 326 -29.10 12.67 -5.70
C ASP A 326 -29.32 11.19 -5.31
N GLN A 327 -29.58 10.32 -6.27
CA GLN A 327 -29.71 8.88 -6.04
C GLN A 327 -28.39 8.26 -5.52
N TYR A 328 -27.24 8.70 -6.04
CA TYR A 328 -25.93 8.27 -5.58
C TYR A 328 -25.70 8.70 -4.13
N ASN A 329 -26.05 9.95 -3.81
CA ASN A 329 -25.93 10.46 -2.44
C ASN A 329 -26.85 9.72 -1.47
N GLN A 330 -28.10 9.46 -1.85
CA GLN A 330 -29.04 8.67 -1.05
C GLN A 330 -28.52 7.25 -0.80
N ALA A 331 -27.96 6.62 -1.82
CA ALA A 331 -27.37 5.28 -1.69
C ALA A 331 -26.13 5.29 -0.78
N ASN A 332 -25.29 6.33 -0.88
CA ASN A 332 -24.13 6.50 0.02
C ASN A 332 -24.54 6.78 1.47
N VAL A 333 -25.59 7.58 1.69
CA VAL A 333 -26.15 7.78 3.04
C VAL A 333 -26.56 6.42 3.61
N ARG A 334 -27.27 5.62 2.82
CA ARG A 334 -27.71 4.29 3.26
C ARG A 334 -26.53 3.34 3.51
N LEU A 335 -25.49 3.40 2.71
CA LEU A 335 -24.24 2.63 2.94
C LEU A 335 -23.56 3.06 4.25
N ASN A 336 -23.52 4.36 4.51
CA ASN A 336 -22.98 4.87 5.77
C ASN A 336 -23.79 4.39 6.98
N GLU A 337 -25.14 4.39 6.89
CA GLU A 337 -25.99 3.81 7.93
C GLU A 337 -25.65 2.33 8.18
N ILE A 338 -25.44 1.55 7.10
CA ILE A 338 -25.02 0.15 7.20
C ILE A 338 -23.63 0.03 7.86
N MET A 339 -22.67 0.91 7.50
CA MET A 339 -21.36 0.95 8.15
C MET A 339 -21.46 1.29 9.64
N GLU A 340 -22.36 2.20 10.00
CA GLU A 340 -22.64 2.51 11.42
C GLU A 340 -23.22 1.29 12.14
N ILE A 341 -24.12 0.56 11.47
CA ILE A 341 -24.67 -0.70 12.01
C ILE A 341 -23.55 -1.73 12.19
N HIS A 342 -22.67 -1.90 11.20
CA HIS A 342 -21.49 -2.77 11.34
C HIS A 342 -20.58 -2.35 12.49
N SER A 343 -20.34 -1.04 12.63
CA SER A 343 -19.56 -0.52 13.76
C SER A 343 -20.23 -0.83 15.10
N LYS A 344 -21.55 -0.70 15.18
CA LYS A 344 -22.35 -1.07 16.37
C LYS A 344 -22.28 -2.57 16.63
N ILE A 345 -22.46 -3.40 15.58
CA ILE A 345 -22.33 -4.86 15.69
C ILE A 345 -20.94 -5.23 16.22
N ASN A 346 -19.89 -4.64 15.64
CA ASN A 346 -18.51 -4.91 16.08
C ASN A 346 -18.28 -4.47 17.54
N SER A 347 -18.81 -3.31 17.94
CA SER A 347 -18.71 -2.86 19.34
C SER A 347 -19.44 -3.79 20.30
N GLN A 348 -20.64 -4.22 19.92
CA GLN A 348 -21.43 -5.18 20.71
C GLN A 348 -20.82 -6.57 20.73
N GLN A 349 -20.22 -7.03 19.61
CA GLN A 349 -19.46 -8.28 19.57
C GLN A 349 -18.23 -8.22 20.51
N LEU A 350 -17.59 -7.07 20.56
CA LEU A 350 -16.50 -6.84 21.52
C LEU A 350 -17.00 -6.90 22.96
N GLU A 351 -18.19 -6.39 23.20
CA GLU A 351 -18.84 -6.44 24.53
C GLU A 351 -19.24 -7.87 24.90
N ILE A 352 -19.85 -8.61 23.97
CA ILE A 352 -20.08 -10.06 24.11
C ILE A 352 -18.79 -10.81 24.46
N PHE A 353 -17.71 -10.51 23.76
CA PHE A 353 -16.42 -11.14 24.03
C PHE A 353 -15.92 -10.86 25.46
N LYS A 354 -16.06 -9.60 25.94
CA LYS A 354 -15.73 -9.23 27.32
C LYS A 354 -16.60 -9.99 28.33
N ILE A 355 -17.92 -10.03 28.09
CA ILE A 355 -18.87 -10.75 28.95
C ILE A 355 -18.51 -12.26 29.00
N LYS A 356 -18.24 -12.90 27.87
CA LYS A 356 -17.82 -14.29 27.80
C LYS A 356 -16.55 -14.56 28.61
N ASN A 357 -15.56 -13.70 28.49
CA ASN A 357 -14.33 -13.82 29.26
C ASN A 357 -14.58 -13.63 30.75
N SER A 358 -15.49 -12.73 31.14
CA SER A 358 -15.90 -12.54 32.54
C SER A 358 -16.61 -13.78 33.08
N ILE A 359 -17.54 -14.36 32.32
CA ILE A 359 -18.24 -15.60 32.68
C ILE A 359 -17.24 -16.74 32.83
N GLU A 360 -16.31 -16.91 31.87
CA GLU A 360 -15.28 -17.94 31.95
C GLU A 360 -14.38 -17.77 33.16
N SER A 361 -13.99 -16.53 33.49
CA SER A 361 -13.21 -16.22 34.68
C SER A 361 -13.97 -16.52 35.99
N MET A 362 -15.29 -16.21 36.01
CA MET A 362 -16.14 -16.53 37.14
C MET A 362 -16.41 -18.02 37.30
N ILE A 363 -16.58 -18.73 36.18
CA ILE A 363 -16.69 -20.20 36.17
C ILE A 363 -15.39 -20.81 36.71
N LYS A 364 -14.24 -20.36 36.22
CA LYS A 364 -12.91 -20.79 36.75
C LYS A 364 -12.77 -20.45 38.22
N TYR A 365 -13.20 -19.26 38.62
CA TYR A 365 -13.19 -18.86 40.04
C TYR A 365 -14.09 -19.80 40.88
N ARG A 366 -15.32 -20.05 40.43
CA ARG A 366 -16.24 -21.04 41.07
C ARG A 366 -15.62 -22.42 41.15
N ASP A 367 -15.02 -22.88 40.04
CA ASP A 367 -14.41 -24.22 39.98
C ASP A 367 -13.16 -24.31 40.89
N ILE A 368 -12.38 -23.23 40.97
CA ILE A 368 -11.26 -23.10 41.91
C ILE A 368 -11.80 -23.22 43.35
N ILE A 369 -12.82 -22.43 43.73
CA ILE A 369 -13.40 -22.49 45.08
C ILE A 369 -14.00 -23.88 45.35
N SER A 370 -14.70 -24.45 44.35
CA SER A 370 -15.27 -25.81 44.46
C SER A 370 -14.17 -26.88 44.69
N ASN A 371 -13.04 -26.75 44.02
CA ASN A 371 -11.89 -27.62 44.24
C ASN A 371 -11.26 -27.41 45.63
N GLU A 372 -11.22 -26.16 46.09
CA GLU A 372 -10.77 -25.84 47.45
C GLU A 372 -11.67 -26.46 48.51
N ILE A 373 -13.02 -26.43 48.36
CA ILE A 373 -13.98 -27.08 49.27
C ILE A 373 -13.77 -28.59 49.32
N LYS A 374 -13.53 -29.19 48.16
CA LYS A 374 -13.24 -30.64 48.08
C LYS A 374 -11.96 -31.06 48.81
N ASN A 375 -11.04 -30.10 48.94
CA ASN A 375 -9.72 -30.35 49.55
C ASN A 375 -9.60 -29.82 51.00
N ILE A 376 -10.68 -29.30 51.60
CA ILE A 376 -10.66 -28.83 52.98
C ILE A 376 -10.62 -30.00 53.95
N ASN A 377 -9.42 -30.33 54.33
CA ASN A 377 -9.07 -31.14 55.49
C ASN A 377 -8.17 -30.30 56.41
N VAL A 378 -8.61 -29.90 57.57
CA VAL A 378 -7.93 -28.86 58.38
C VAL A 378 -7.34 -29.40 59.64
N LYS A 379 -6.02 -29.23 59.84
CA LYS A 379 -5.37 -29.10 61.16
C LYS A 379 -4.81 -27.68 61.31
N LYS A 380 -5.07 -27.03 62.42
CA LYS A 380 -4.64 -25.69 62.73
C LYS A 380 -3.34 -25.70 63.55
N GLU A 381 -2.22 -25.37 62.90
CA GLU A 381 -1.07 -24.77 63.61
C GLU A 381 -0.99 -23.28 63.25
N ILE A 382 -0.89 -22.42 64.26
CA ILE A 382 -0.90 -20.94 64.15
C ILE A 382 0.16 -20.42 63.16
N ASN A 383 1.29 -21.09 62.99
CA ASN A 383 2.36 -20.73 62.06
C ASN A 383 2.02 -21.06 60.59
N GLU A 384 1.10 -21.96 60.33
CA GLU A 384 0.74 -22.35 58.96
C GLU A 384 -0.44 -21.54 58.46
N ASP A 385 -1.32 -21.06 59.35
CA ASP A 385 -2.37 -20.09 59.01
C ASP A 385 -1.73 -18.79 58.43
N ASN A 386 -0.66 -18.28 59.02
CA ASN A 386 0.08 -17.12 58.55
C ASN A 386 0.76 -17.38 57.17
N LYS A 387 1.24 -18.59 56.91
CA LYS A 387 1.82 -18.96 55.61
C LYS A 387 0.75 -19.07 54.53
N ILE A 388 -0.43 -19.60 54.89
CA ILE A 388 -1.56 -19.67 53.95
C ILE A 388 -2.03 -18.26 53.55
N GLU A 389 -2.12 -17.36 54.54
CA GLU A 389 -2.49 -15.96 54.28
C GLU A 389 -1.43 -15.26 53.39
N GLU A 390 -0.14 -15.50 53.66
CA GLU A 390 0.95 -14.99 52.81
C GLU A 390 0.85 -15.52 51.36
N TYR A 391 0.61 -16.83 51.18
CA TYR A 391 0.43 -17.42 49.85
C TYR A 391 -0.82 -16.94 49.14
N GLN A 392 -1.92 -16.69 49.86
CA GLN A 392 -3.16 -16.15 49.31
C GLN A 392 -2.98 -14.70 48.82
N ASN A 393 -2.33 -13.86 49.62
CA ASN A 393 -2.02 -12.47 49.25
C ASN A 393 -1.09 -12.46 48.01
N ARG A 394 -0.13 -13.34 47.95
CA ARG A 394 0.77 -13.48 46.78
C ARG A 394 0.03 -13.98 45.55
N LEU A 395 -0.90 -14.91 45.72
CA LEU A 395 -1.75 -15.43 44.64
C LEU A 395 -2.68 -14.34 44.05
N GLU A 396 -3.22 -13.47 44.90
CA GLU A 396 -4.07 -12.35 44.48
C GLU A 396 -3.27 -11.36 43.65
N ILE A 397 -2.04 -11.04 44.06
CA ILE A 397 -1.12 -10.20 43.28
C ILE A 397 -0.85 -10.82 41.90
N ILE A 398 -0.60 -12.13 41.86
CA ILE A 398 -0.34 -12.86 40.60
C ILE A 398 -1.61 -12.92 39.72
N LYS A 399 -2.80 -13.09 40.30
CA LYS A 399 -4.07 -13.07 39.58
C LYS A 399 -4.33 -11.71 38.93
N ASN A 400 -4.08 -10.64 39.66
CA ASN A 400 -4.21 -9.29 39.12
C ASN A 400 -3.23 -9.09 37.96
N LYS A 401 -1.98 -9.48 38.14
CA LYS A 401 -0.97 -9.42 37.09
C LYS A 401 -1.32 -10.28 35.87
N TYR A 402 -1.91 -11.46 36.08
CA TYR A 402 -2.41 -12.31 34.99
C TYR A 402 -3.56 -11.62 34.23
N ASN A 403 -4.50 -11.01 34.94
CA ASN A 403 -5.60 -10.29 34.34
C ASN A 403 -5.10 -9.08 33.51
N ASP A 404 -4.15 -8.32 34.05
CA ASP A 404 -3.53 -7.20 33.34
C ASP A 404 -2.86 -7.68 32.05
N LEU A 405 -2.10 -8.78 32.09
CA LEU A 405 -1.45 -9.35 30.93
C LEU A 405 -2.44 -9.91 29.90
N VAL A 406 -3.56 -10.49 30.35
CA VAL A 406 -4.64 -10.95 29.46
C VAL A 406 -5.35 -9.77 28.83
N GLU A 407 -5.57 -8.69 29.58
CA GLU A 407 -6.15 -7.46 29.01
C GLU A 407 -5.21 -6.84 27.99
N GLU A 408 -3.92 -6.78 28.28
CA GLU A 408 -2.89 -6.35 27.31
C GLU A 408 -2.91 -7.25 26.06
N ARG A 409 -3.01 -8.57 26.22
CA ARG A 409 -3.14 -9.52 25.09
C ARG A 409 -4.36 -9.20 24.22
N ASN A 410 -5.49 -8.85 24.84
CA ASN A 410 -6.70 -8.50 24.10
C ASN A 410 -6.51 -7.19 23.31
N VAL A 411 -5.84 -6.21 23.91
CA VAL A 411 -5.49 -4.95 23.22
C VAL A 411 -4.53 -5.21 22.06
N LEU A 412 -3.48 -6.02 22.30
CA LEU A 412 -2.53 -6.40 21.25
C LEU A 412 -3.21 -7.19 20.13
N SER A 413 -4.15 -8.09 20.47
CA SER A 413 -4.95 -8.84 19.49
C SER A 413 -5.83 -7.91 18.64
N ALA A 414 -6.52 -6.95 19.28
CA ALA A 414 -7.32 -5.94 18.58
C ALA A 414 -6.46 -5.08 17.66
N ALA A 415 -5.30 -4.62 18.16
CA ALA A 415 -4.33 -3.90 17.34
C ALA A 415 -3.83 -4.75 16.15
N GLY A 416 -3.63 -6.06 16.38
CA GLY A 416 -3.24 -7.01 15.31
C GLY A 416 -4.29 -7.12 14.21
N ILE A 417 -5.56 -7.12 14.55
CA ILE A 417 -6.65 -7.11 13.56
C ILE A 417 -6.61 -5.83 12.72
N LEU A 418 -6.39 -4.69 13.37
CA LEU A 418 -6.32 -3.38 12.70
C LEU A 418 -5.09 -3.26 11.79
N LEU A 419 -3.95 -3.83 12.17
CA LEU A 419 -2.70 -3.74 11.42
C LEU A 419 -2.55 -4.81 10.33
N LYS A 420 -3.42 -5.82 10.28
CA LYS A 420 -3.48 -6.78 9.18
C LYS A 420 -3.86 -6.09 7.86
N ASP A 421 -3.61 -6.78 6.76
CA ASP A 421 -3.84 -6.24 5.42
C ASP A 421 -5.30 -5.85 5.15
N GLY A 422 -6.27 -6.53 5.77
CA GLY A 422 -7.69 -6.17 5.74
C GLY A 422 -8.13 -5.06 6.70
N GLY A 423 -7.22 -4.54 7.54
CA GLY A 423 -7.51 -3.52 8.54
C GLY A 423 -7.33 -2.08 8.03
N ILE A 424 -6.52 -1.30 8.73
CA ILE A 424 -6.29 0.12 8.43
C ILE A 424 -5.75 0.33 7.02
N LYS A 425 -4.81 -0.52 6.57
CA LYS A 425 -4.25 -0.43 5.21
C LYS A 425 -5.34 -0.52 4.14
N ALA A 426 -6.20 -1.55 4.23
CA ALA A 426 -7.31 -1.70 3.28
C ALA A 426 -8.25 -0.50 3.29
N ARG A 427 -8.54 0.04 4.48
CA ARG A 427 -9.39 1.22 4.61
C ARG A 427 -8.79 2.47 3.98
N ILE A 428 -7.48 2.66 4.12
CA ILE A 428 -6.77 3.75 3.45
C ILE A 428 -6.77 3.53 1.94
N ILE A 429 -6.42 2.35 1.47
CA ILE A 429 -6.42 1.99 0.05
C ILE A 429 -7.79 2.27 -0.56
N LYS A 430 -8.87 1.85 0.08
CA LYS A 430 -10.25 2.10 -0.34
C LYS A 430 -10.57 3.58 -0.55
N GLN A 431 -9.99 4.47 0.23
CA GLN A 431 -10.16 5.91 0.07
C GLN A 431 -9.38 6.46 -1.14
N TYR A 432 -8.25 5.83 -1.49
CA TYR A 432 -7.42 6.29 -2.60
C TYR A 432 -7.79 5.68 -3.95
N VAL A 433 -8.40 4.50 -3.98
CA VAL A 433 -8.84 3.84 -5.22
C VAL A 433 -9.69 4.75 -6.12
N PRO A 434 -10.69 5.49 -5.63
CA PRO A 434 -11.44 6.42 -6.46
C PRO A 434 -10.57 7.56 -7.02
N VAL A 435 -9.60 8.04 -6.25
CA VAL A 435 -8.67 9.09 -6.69
C VAL A 435 -7.74 8.55 -7.78
N ILE A 436 -7.23 7.34 -7.58
CA ILE A 436 -6.40 6.63 -8.55
C ILE A 436 -7.17 6.45 -9.86
N ASN A 437 -8.38 5.92 -9.81
CA ASN A 437 -9.23 5.70 -10.97
C ASN A 437 -9.53 7.02 -11.71
N LYS A 438 -9.84 8.08 -10.98
CA LYS A 438 -10.05 9.41 -11.56
C LYS A 438 -8.79 9.93 -12.26
N LEU A 439 -7.62 9.75 -11.67
CA LEU A 439 -6.36 10.20 -12.27
C LEU A 439 -6.02 9.37 -13.52
N ILE A 440 -6.15 8.04 -13.47
CA ILE A 440 -5.90 7.19 -14.63
C ILE A 440 -6.78 7.62 -15.79
N ASN A 441 -8.09 7.74 -15.56
CA ASN A 441 -9.03 8.15 -16.62
C ASN A 441 -8.77 9.58 -17.12
N LYS A 442 -8.33 10.49 -16.25
CA LYS A 442 -7.89 11.83 -16.66
C LYS A 442 -6.71 11.76 -17.64
N TYR A 443 -5.69 10.94 -17.31
CA TYR A 443 -4.54 10.83 -18.19
C TYR A 443 -4.84 10.07 -19.48
N LEU A 444 -5.70 9.04 -19.42
CA LEU A 444 -6.17 8.35 -20.63
C LEU A 444 -6.92 9.31 -21.57
N SER A 445 -7.82 10.12 -21.03
CA SER A 445 -8.55 11.12 -21.81
C SER A 445 -7.63 12.19 -22.41
N ALA A 446 -6.58 12.60 -21.69
CA ALA A 446 -5.59 13.54 -22.17
C ALA A 446 -4.73 12.98 -23.33
N MET A 447 -4.69 11.65 -23.48
CA MET A 447 -4.04 10.94 -24.60
C MET A 447 -5.02 10.51 -25.69
N ASP A 448 -6.21 11.14 -25.76
CA ASP A 448 -7.29 10.77 -26.67
C ASP A 448 -7.69 9.28 -26.64
N PHE A 449 -7.49 8.67 -25.49
CA PHE A 449 -7.84 7.26 -25.26
C PHE A 449 -9.04 7.17 -24.33
N PHE A 450 -10.21 7.07 -24.91
CA PHE A 450 -11.48 7.19 -24.21
C PHE A 450 -12.02 5.82 -23.81
N VAL A 451 -11.42 5.24 -22.80
CA VAL A 451 -11.90 4.05 -22.10
C VAL A 451 -12.21 4.44 -20.66
N GLN A 452 -13.07 3.67 -20.02
CA GLN A 452 -13.28 3.74 -18.58
C GLN A 452 -12.45 2.66 -17.92
N PHE A 453 -11.39 3.09 -17.24
CA PHE A 453 -10.50 2.22 -16.50
C PHE A 453 -10.85 2.28 -15.02
N GLU A 454 -11.04 1.14 -14.39
CA GLU A 454 -11.31 1.00 -12.98
C GLU A 454 -10.42 -0.07 -12.35
N LEU A 455 -9.82 0.25 -11.22
CA LEU A 455 -9.21 -0.70 -10.30
C LEU A 455 -10.15 -0.88 -9.11
N ASP A 456 -10.32 -2.12 -8.66
CA ASP A 456 -10.98 -2.44 -7.41
C ASP A 456 -10.02 -2.33 -6.20
N GLU A 457 -10.47 -2.71 -5.02
CA GLU A 457 -9.68 -2.66 -3.78
C GLU A 457 -8.57 -3.73 -3.74
N GLU A 458 -8.67 -4.79 -4.53
CA GLU A 458 -7.67 -5.83 -4.77
C GLU A 458 -6.74 -5.49 -5.94
N PHE A 459 -6.95 -4.33 -6.58
CA PHE A 459 -6.21 -3.86 -7.77
C PHE A 459 -6.40 -4.74 -9.01
N ASN A 460 -7.55 -5.38 -9.14
CA ASN A 460 -7.97 -5.97 -10.39
C ASN A 460 -8.55 -4.87 -11.29
N GLU A 461 -8.25 -4.98 -12.57
CA GLU A 461 -8.71 -4.00 -13.55
C GLU A 461 -10.04 -4.40 -14.17
N THR A 462 -10.86 -3.40 -14.43
CA THR A 462 -12.01 -3.46 -15.34
C THR A 462 -11.91 -2.30 -16.31
N ILE A 463 -11.82 -2.61 -17.61
CA ILE A 463 -11.70 -1.59 -18.66
C ILE A 463 -12.90 -1.70 -19.58
N LYS A 464 -13.63 -0.61 -19.73
CA LYS A 464 -14.84 -0.54 -20.56
C LYS A 464 -14.66 0.44 -21.71
N SER A 465 -15.06 0.01 -22.89
CA SER A 465 -15.13 0.89 -24.05
C SER A 465 -16.39 1.78 -24.01
N ARG A 466 -16.48 2.74 -24.94
CA ARG A 466 -17.69 3.58 -25.12
C ARG A 466 -18.96 2.78 -25.37
N PHE A 467 -18.83 1.59 -25.92
CA PHE A 467 -19.95 0.69 -26.26
C PHE A 467 -20.28 -0.32 -25.15
N ARG A 468 -19.72 -0.15 -23.95
CA ARG A 468 -19.90 -1.01 -22.75
C ARG A 468 -19.29 -2.41 -22.85
N ASP A 469 -18.48 -2.69 -23.85
CA ASP A 469 -17.72 -3.92 -23.89
C ASP A 469 -16.62 -3.89 -22.83
N GLU A 470 -16.51 -4.97 -22.06
CA GLU A 470 -15.47 -5.14 -21.06
C GLU A 470 -14.25 -5.80 -21.69
N PHE A 471 -13.10 -5.20 -21.49
CA PHE A 471 -11.82 -5.70 -21.98
C PHE A 471 -10.88 -5.97 -20.82
N SER A 472 -10.02 -6.95 -20.97
CA SER A 472 -8.84 -7.10 -20.12
C SER A 472 -7.68 -6.31 -20.71
N TYR A 473 -6.71 -5.93 -19.88
CA TYR A 473 -5.48 -5.26 -20.34
C TYR A 473 -4.78 -6.05 -21.48
N ALA A 474 -4.86 -7.38 -21.45
CA ALA A 474 -4.24 -8.23 -22.46
C ALA A 474 -4.84 -8.05 -23.87
N SER A 475 -6.10 -7.65 -23.97
CA SER A 475 -6.85 -7.53 -25.25
C SER A 475 -6.47 -6.29 -26.06
N PHE A 476 -5.77 -5.33 -25.46
CA PHE A 476 -5.39 -4.08 -26.15
C PHE A 476 -4.15 -4.26 -27.03
N SER A 477 -4.09 -3.46 -28.08
CA SER A 477 -2.88 -3.33 -28.90
C SER A 477 -1.71 -2.78 -28.11
N GLU A 478 -0.49 -2.94 -28.57
CA GLU A 478 0.70 -2.45 -27.85
C GLU A 478 0.70 -0.93 -27.69
N GLY A 479 0.15 -0.17 -28.67
CA GLY A 479 0.00 1.27 -28.55
C GLY A 479 -1.00 1.69 -27.47
N GLU A 480 -2.12 0.99 -27.36
CA GLU A 480 -3.12 1.21 -26.31
C GLU A 480 -2.60 0.79 -24.93
N LYS A 481 -1.93 -0.35 -24.84
CA LYS A 481 -1.23 -0.78 -23.61
C LYS A 481 -0.23 0.27 -23.15
N MET A 482 0.50 0.89 -24.08
CA MET A 482 1.46 1.93 -23.75
C MET A 482 0.76 3.17 -23.16
N ARG A 483 -0.39 3.59 -23.71
CA ARG A 483 -1.19 4.69 -23.15
C ARG A 483 -1.70 4.36 -21.75
N ILE A 484 -2.17 3.15 -21.53
CA ILE A 484 -2.58 2.67 -20.19
C ILE A 484 -1.39 2.70 -19.22
N ASN A 485 -0.24 2.17 -19.61
CA ASN A 485 0.95 2.14 -18.77
C ASN A 485 1.45 3.55 -18.42
N LEU A 486 1.37 4.48 -19.37
CA LEU A 486 1.67 5.89 -19.18
C LEU A 486 0.70 6.55 -18.20
N ALA A 487 -0.60 6.33 -18.37
CA ALA A 487 -1.62 6.85 -17.47
C ALA A 487 -1.40 6.36 -16.04
N ILE A 488 -1.08 5.09 -15.90
CA ILE A 488 -0.75 4.46 -14.61
C ILE A 488 0.53 5.07 -14.01
N LEU A 489 1.60 5.19 -14.79
CA LEU A 489 2.86 5.80 -14.34
C LEU A 489 2.65 7.24 -13.83
N PHE A 490 1.95 8.07 -14.61
CA PHE A 490 1.65 9.44 -14.20
C PHE A 490 0.74 9.49 -12.98
N THR A 491 -0.19 8.54 -12.86
CA THR A 491 -1.03 8.40 -11.67
C THR A 491 -0.19 8.06 -10.45
N TRP A 492 0.73 7.11 -10.55
CA TRP A 492 1.63 6.75 -9.44
C TRP A 492 2.49 7.92 -9.01
N ARG A 493 3.04 8.67 -9.95
CA ARG A 493 3.81 9.89 -9.65
C ARG A 493 2.96 10.95 -8.97
N ALA A 494 1.73 11.17 -9.44
CA ALA A 494 0.81 12.12 -8.83
C ALA A 494 0.40 11.70 -7.42
N VAL A 495 0.10 10.43 -7.20
CA VAL A 495 -0.24 9.87 -5.88
C VAL A 495 0.96 9.97 -4.93
N ALA A 496 2.15 9.60 -5.38
CA ALA A 496 3.38 9.73 -4.60
C ALA A 496 3.67 11.19 -4.19
N LYS A 497 3.44 12.14 -5.11
CA LYS A 497 3.57 13.59 -4.81
C LYS A 497 2.53 14.05 -3.79
N LEU A 498 1.28 13.62 -3.90
CA LEU A 498 0.21 13.92 -2.93
C LEU A 498 0.52 13.42 -1.52
N ARG A 499 1.18 12.29 -1.41
CA ARG A 499 1.54 11.69 -0.10
C ARG A 499 2.91 12.11 0.41
N ASN A 500 3.67 12.91 -0.36
CA ASN A 500 5.08 13.22 -0.09
C ASN A 500 5.93 11.96 0.13
N SER A 501 5.55 10.86 -0.52
CA SER A 501 6.23 9.57 -0.42
C SER A 501 7.38 9.48 -1.44
N VAL A 502 7.38 8.51 -2.31
CA VAL A 502 8.43 8.22 -3.31
C VAL A 502 8.38 9.20 -4.50
N SER A 503 8.45 10.48 -4.24
CA SER A 503 8.49 11.48 -5.31
C SER A 503 9.93 11.76 -5.75
N THR A 504 10.20 11.67 -7.05
CA THR A 504 11.52 11.94 -7.64
C THR A 504 11.44 12.93 -8.78
N ASN A 505 12.55 13.66 -9.01
CA ASN A 505 12.68 14.51 -10.21
C ASN A 505 13.02 13.71 -11.48
N LEU A 506 13.19 12.39 -11.41
CA LEU A 506 13.68 11.57 -12.53
C LEU A 506 12.59 10.72 -13.14
N LEU A 507 12.57 10.69 -14.47
CA LEU A 507 11.76 9.78 -15.28
C LEU A 507 12.60 9.29 -16.45
N ILE A 508 12.67 7.98 -16.66
CA ILE A 508 13.43 7.37 -17.76
C ILE A 508 12.46 6.54 -18.60
N MET A 509 12.41 6.85 -19.87
CA MET A 509 11.58 6.14 -20.86
C MET A 509 12.48 5.44 -21.87
N ASP A 510 12.39 4.12 -21.91
CA ASP A 510 13.26 3.29 -22.77
C ASP A 510 12.45 2.71 -23.93
N GLU A 511 12.75 3.14 -25.14
CA GLU A 511 12.16 2.68 -26.41
C GLU A 511 10.64 2.87 -26.52
N VAL A 512 10.05 3.77 -25.72
CA VAL A 512 8.61 4.05 -25.73
C VAL A 512 8.13 4.57 -27.09
N PHE A 513 8.99 5.33 -27.77
CA PHE A 513 8.68 5.95 -29.07
C PHE A 513 9.00 5.07 -30.28
N ASP A 514 9.72 3.98 -30.08
CA ASP A 514 10.29 3.23 -31.20
C ASP A 514 9.30 2.24 -31.82
N SER A 515 8.38 1.69 -31.03
CA SER A 515 7.50 0.59 -31.45
C SER A 515 6.01 0.90 -31.42
N SER A 516 5.56 1.91 -30.67
CA SER A 516 4.16 1.99 -30.25
C SER A 516 3.42 3.29 -30.64
N LEU A 517 4.13 4.30 -31.13
CA LEU A 517 3.53 5.60 -31.48
C LEU A 517 3.87 5.99 -32.92
N ASP A 518 2.86 6.46 -33.63
CA ASP A 518 3.02 7.14 -34.90
C ASP A 518 3.53 8.59 -34.70
N THR A 519 3.77 9.32 -35.78
CA THR A 519 4.33 10.67 -35.72
C THR A 519 3.41 11.62 -34.96
N ASN A 520 2.08 11.53 -35.18
CA ASN A 520 1.09 12.37 -34.50
C ASN A 520 0.99 12.00 -33.00
N GLY A 521 0.93 10.71 -32.69
CA GLY A 521 0.92 10.22 -31.31
C GLY A 521 2.18 10.62 -30.54
N THR A 522 3.33 10.68 -31.22
CA THR A 522 4.59 11.15 -30.63
C THR A 522 4.52 12.66 -30.27
N GLU A 523 3.95 13.48 -31.13
CA GLU A 523 3.79 14.92 -30.88
C GLU A 523 2.81 15.22 -29.73
N GLU A 524 1.66 14.57 -29.75
CA GLU A 524 0.68 14.70 -28.67
C GLU A 524 1.26 14.22 -27.34
N PHE A 525 1.95 13.11 -27.35
CA PHE A 525 2.62 12.60 -26.17
C PHE A 525 3.66 13.57 -25.61
N LEU A 526 4.50 14.16 -26.45
CA LEU A 526 5.49 15.16 -26.02
C LEU A 526 4.83 16.41 -25.44
N LYS A 527 3.70 16.86 -26.00
CA LYS A 527 2.90 17.96 -25.41
C LYS A 527 2.39 17.61 -24.03
N ILE A 528 1.87 16.40 -23.85
CA ILE A 528 1.39 15.90 -22.56
C ILE A 528 2.55 15.80 -21.57
N LEU A 529 3.67 15.25 -22.00
CA LEU A 529 4.86 15.12 -21.18
C LEU A 529 5.36 16.48 -20.68
N ASN A 530 5.48 17.46 -21.55
CA ASN A 530 5.90 18.81 -21.19
C ASN A 530 4.94 19.50 -20.21
N ASN A 531 3.64 19.25 -20.34
CA ASN A 531 2.63 19.80 -19.43
C ASN A 531 2.57 19.10 -18.07
N LEU A 532 2.88 17.79 -18.02
CA LEU A 532 2.75 16.97 -16.82
C LEU A 532 4.05 16.84 -16.03
N THR A 533 5.20 17.13 -16.63
CA THR A 533 6.51 16.89 -16.07
C THR A 533 7.32 18.17 -15.86
N SER A 534 6.68 19.32 -15.64
CA SER A 534 7.36 20.61 -15.41
C SER A 534 8.45 20.55 -14.33
N ASP A 535 8.26 19.71 -13.31
CA ASP A 535 9.19 19.52 -12.18
C ASP A 535 9.97 18.19 -12.29
N THR A 536 10.04 17.59 -13.47
CA THR A 536 10.64 16.26 -13.67
C THR A 536 11.64 16.30 -14.82
N ASN A 537 12.83 15.76 -14.57
CA ASN A 537 13.83 15.57 -15.60
C ASN A 537 13.57 14.23 -16.30
N THR A 538 13.16 14.31 -17.53
CA THR A 538 12.75 13.16 -18.33
C THR A 538 13.85 12.76 -19.30
N PHE A 539 14.32 11.54 -19.19
CA PHE A 539 15.29 10.93 -20.11
C PHE A 539 14.56 9.96 -21.03
N ILE A 540 14.71 10.19 -22.33
CA ILE A 540 14.08 9.36 -23.36
C ILE A 540 15.16 8.65 -24.15
N ILE A 541 15.14 7.33 -24.11
CA ILE A 541 16.02 6.48 -24.90
C ILE A 541 15.27 6.06 -26.15
N SER A 542 15.84 6.37 -27.33
CA SER A 542 15.21 6.06 -28.61
C SER A 542 16.25 5.70 -29.67
N HIS A 543 15.79 4.88 -30.64
CA HIS A 543 16.52 4.58 -31.86
C HIS A 543 16.19 5.56 -32.99
N LYS A 544 15.06 6.28 -32.89
CA LYS A 544 14.58 7.26 -33.88
C LYS A 544 15.20 8.65 -33.65
N GLY A 545 16.49 8.72 -33.40
CA GLY A 545 17.20 9.96 -33.08
C GLY A 545 16.91 11.08 -34.08
N ASP A 546 17.03 10.80 -35.36
CA ASP A 546 16.91 11.80 -36.44
C ASP A 546 15.57 12.52 -36.51
N GLN A 547 14.50 11.90 -36.00
CA GLN A 547 13.16 12.49 -35.97
C GLN A 547 12.86 13.28 -34.67
N LEU A 548 13.70 13.15 -33.66
CA LEU A 548 13.44 13.63 -32.33
C LEU A 548 14.42 14.73 -31.87
N PHE A 549 15.56 14.93 -32.56
CA PHE A 549 16.62 15.85 -32.13
C PHE A 549 16.13 17.27 -31.77
N ASP A 550 15.29 17.84 -32.62
CA ASP A 550 14.86 19.23 -32.47
C ASP A 550 13.80 19.45 -31.37
N LYS A 551 13.33 18.35 -30.75
CA LYS A 551 12.21 18.38 -29.78
C LYS A 551 12.69 18.32 -28.32
N PHE A 552 14.00 18.18 -28.09
CA PHE A 552 14.58 18.00 -26.76
C PHE A 552 15.62 19.05 -26.40
N GLY A 553 15.63 19.44 -25.12
CA GLY A 553 16.59 20.44 -24.62
C GLY A 553 18.05 19.98 -24.61
N LYS A 554 18.27 18.67 -24.51
CA LYS A 554 19.61 18.05 -24.52
C LYS A 554 19.57 16.72 -25.25
N VAL A 555 20.62 16.44 -26.01
CA VAL A 555 20.81 15.14 -26.65
C VAL A 555 22.14 14.53 -26.17
N ILE A 556 22.08 13.28 -25.74
CA ILE A 556 23.25 12.47 -25.35
C ILE A 556 23.37 11.35 -26.36
N LYS A 557 24.48 11.34 -27.09
CA LYS A 557 24.76 10.31 -28.08
C LYS A 557 25.70 9.24 -27.53
N PHE A 558 25.22 8.01 -27.48
CA PHE A 558 26.05 6.84 -27.18
C PHE A 558 26.61 6.24 -28.46
N GLN A 559 27.90 5.97 -28.45
CA GLN A 559 28.58 5.33 -29.56
C GLN A 559 29.53 4.25 -29.04
N LYS A 560 29.65 3.17 -29.82
CA LYS A 560 30.62 2.12 -29.55
C LYS A 560 31.94 2.50 -30.20
N HIS A 561 32.98 2.67 -29.38
CA HIS A 561 34.34 2.93 -29.85
C HIS A 561 35.20 1.72 -29.52
N LYS A 562 35.72 1.04 -30.53
CA LYS A 562 36.36 -0.28 -30.40
C LYS A 562 35.38 -1.24 -29.71
N ASN A 563 35.67 -1.65 -28.50
CA ASN A 563 34.86 -2.62 -27.75
C ASN A 563 34.04 -1.98 -26.60
N PHE A 564 34.11 -0.64 -26.42
CA PHE A 564 33.50 0.03 -25.27
C PHE A 564 32.49 1.11 -25.71
N SER A 565 31.39 1.17 -24.98
CA SER A 565 30.39 2.22 -25.10
C SER A 565 30.86 3.50 -24.43
N ARG A 566 30.67 4.65 -25.07
CA ARG A 566 30.97 5.97 -24.53
C ARG A 566 29.96 7.02 -24.99
N ILE A 567 29.87 8.12 -24.27
CA ILE A 567 29.17 9.32 -24.69
C ILE A 567 30.08 10.13 -25.62
N VAL A 568 29.48 10.68 -26.69
CA VAL A 568 30.17 11.46 -27.75
C VAL A 568 29.52 12.83 -27.83
#